data_16bd95bbebd96af6f04c96c3b4bf6e52
#
_entry.id   16bd95bbebd96af6f04c96c3b4bf6e52
#
_cell.length_a   1.000
_cell.length_b   1.000
_cell.length_c   1.000
_cell.angle_alpha   90.00
_cell.angle_beta   90.00
_cell.angle_gamma   90.00
#
_symmetry.space_group_name_H-M   'P 1'
#
loop_
_entity.id
_entity.type
_entity.pdbx_description
1 polymer ?
#
loop_
_entity_poly.entity_id
_entity_poly.type
_entity_poly.pdbx_seq_one_letter_code
_entity_poly.pdbx_strand_id
1 'polypeptide(L)'
;MSGLKLFHSSDLHFGAGYFDYILALQDKFDIFCFSGDFLYKESAQEKEQTTLWLKSLKKPVFVCSGNHDMPPSWLNSISGICSDGAIKTINGVKFGCAPYLCDDLLEFAECDILLTHVPPAKTNTSISKNDKDHGDIVLARLIKNNLLNAKIILCGHIHEPKSHTDVLNGVKIYNSASSGTKEPFYQAIEL
;
A
#
# COMPACT_ATOMS: atom_id res chain seq x y z
N MET A 1 23.05 8.97 -11.05
CA MET A 1 21.72 9.50 -10.75
C MET A 1 21.28 8.79 -9.49
N SER A 2 20.95 9.51 -8.41
CA SER A 2 20.37 8.86 -7.21
C SER A 2 19.03 8.26 -7.61
N GLY A 3 18.81 6.97 -7.30
CA GLY A 3 17.54 6.29 -7.52
C GLY A 3 16.41 7.00 -6.76
N LEU A 4 15.14 6.79 -7.19
CA LEU A 4 13.97 7.28 -6.47
C LEU A 4 13.84 6.57 -5.13
N LYS A 5 13.59 7.33 -4.06
CA LYS A 5 13.38 6.79 -2.73
C LYS A 5 11.89 6.82 -2.38
N LEU A 6 11.32 5.64 -2.20
CA LEU A 6 9.91 5.42 -1.94
C LEU A 6 9.70 5.14 -0.45
N PHE A 7 8.71 5.80 0.15
CA PHE A 7 8.15 5.49 1.46
C PHE A 7 6.93 4.58 1.27
N HIS A 8 6.89 3.45 1.98
CA HIS A 8 5.72 2.57 1.99
C HIS A 8 5.28 2.26 3.42
N SER A 9 4.01 2.50 3.72
CA SER A 9 3.35 2.15 4.98
C SER A 9 1.91 1.71 4.72
N SER A 10 1.30 1.02 5.68
CA SER A 10 -0.07 0.51 5.61
C SER A 10 -0.66 0.37 7.01
N ASP A 11 -1.99 0.17 7.08
CA ASP A 11 -2.68 -0.15 8.33
C ASP A 11 -2.41 0.89 9.43
N LEU A 12 -2.54 2.17 9.07
CA LEU A 12 -2.30 3.27 9.99
C LEU A 12 -3.38 3.36 11.07
N HIS A 13 -4.60 2.87 10.79
CA HIS A 13 -5.73 2.80 11.72
C HIS A 13 -5.90 4.05 12.59
N PHE A 14 -5.68 5.22 11.97
CA PHE A 14 -5.76 6.51 12.65
C PHE A 14 -4.90 6.60 13.92
N GLY A 15 -3.73 5.93 13.91
CA GLY A 15 -2.82 5.87 15.06
C GLY A 15 -2.38 7.24 15.52
N ALA A 16 -2.40 7.46 16.84
CA ALA A 16 -2.04 8.73 17.42
C ALA A 16 -0.59 9.12 17.09
N GLY A 17 -0.42 10.27 16.43
CA GLY A 17 0.90 10.79 16.05
C GLY A 17 1.50 10.20 14.76
N TYR A 18 0.85 9.21 14.13
CA TYR A 18 1.38 8.60 12.90
C TYR A 18 1.45 9.61 11.75
N PHE A 19 0.43 10.44 11.60
CA PHE A 19 0.36 11.45 10.55
C PHE A 19 1.48 12.48 10.69
N ASP A 20 1.72 12.98 11.91
CA ASP A 20 2.79 13.95 12.18
C ASP A 20 4.17 13.33 11.97
N TYR A 21 4.34 12.07 12.41
CA TYR A 21 5.59 11.33 12.20
C TYR A 21 5.93 11.20 10.71
N ILE A 22 4.95 10.81 9.89
CA ILE A 22 5.16 10.66 8.44
C ILE A 22 5.42 12.00 7.77
N LEU A 23 4.70 13.07 8.17
CA LEU A 23 4.96 14.42 7.67
C LEU A 23 6.38 14.90 7.96
N ALA A 24 6.92 14.58 9.13
CA ALA A 24 8.30 14.93 9.49
C ALA A 24 9.35 14.22 8.62
N LEU A 25 8.97 13.14 7.95
CA LEU A 25 9.84 12.39 7.04
C LEU A 25 9.73 12.84 5.57
N GLN A 26 8.81 13.74 5.21
CA GLN A 26 8.44 13.99 3.80
C GLN A 26 9.60 14.44 2.92
N ASP A 27 10.62 15.11 3.47
CA ASP A 27 11.78 15.57 2.70
C ASP A 27 12.83 14.47 2.47
N LYS A 28 12.67 13.30 3.11
CA LYS A 28 13.57 12.16 2.97
C LYS A 28 13.20 11.21 1.84
N PHE A 29 12.01 11.39 1.25
CA PHE A 29 11.45 10.51 0.23
C PHE A 29 10.93 11.30 -0.96
N ASP A 30 10.93 10.64 -2.12
CA ASP A 30 10.46 11.21 -3.39
C ASP A 30 9.01 10.86 -3.69
N ILE A 31 8.53 9.72 -3.18
CA ILE A 31 7.20 9.16 -3.42
C ILE A 31 6.68 8.54 -2.13
N PHE A 32 5.38 8.71 -1.85
CA PHE A 32 4.66 8.07 -0.75
C PHE A 32 3.64 7.07 -1.27
N CYS A 33 3.70 5.84 -0.76
CA CYS A 33 2.76 4.76 -1.07
C CYS A 33 2.11 4.26 0.21
N PHE A 34 0.77 4.16 0.19
CA PHE A 34 0.00 3.64 1.31
C PHE A 34 -0.93 2.53 0.83
N SER A 35 -0.85 1.36 1.46
CA SER A 35 -1.58 0.16 1.06
C SER A 35 -2.83 -0.09 1.91
N GLY A 36 -3.60 0.98 2.19
CA GLY A 36 -4.91 0.90 2.81
C GLY A 36 -4.93 0.89 4.34
N ASP A 37 -6.15 0.80 4.86
CA ASP A 37 -6.51 0.80 6.28
C ASP A 37 -5.99 2.05 7.02
N PHE A 38 -6.41 3.22 6.50
CA PHE A 38 -6.16 4.51 7.15
C PHE A 38 -7.03 4.70 8.39
N LEU A 39 -8.29 4.23 8.32
CA LEU A 39 -9.29 4.48 9.34
C LEU A 39 -9.27 3.39 10.41
N TYR A 40 -9.51 3.79 11.66
CA TYR A 40 -9.83 2.85 12.75
C TYR A 40 -11.33 2.61 12.81
N LYS A 41 -12.13 3.65 12.64
CA LYS A 41 -13.58 3.62 12.57
C LYS A 41 -14.05 4.32 11.32
N GLU A 42 -15.16 3.88 10.75
CA GLU A 42 -15.82 4.57 9.66
C GLU A 42 -16.52 5.84 10.16
N SER A 43 -15.75 6.88 10.54
CA SER A 43 -16.27 8.15 11.00
C SER A 43 -15.98 9.29 10.02
N ALA A 44 -16.90 10.24 9.91
CA ALA A 44 -16.70 11.43 9.09
C ALA A 44 -15.47 12.23 9.53
N GLN A 45 -15.21 12.28 10.84
CA GLN A 45 -14.06 12.97 11.41
C GLN A 45 -12.72 12.33 10.98
N GLU A 46 -12.61 11.00 11.06
CA GLU A 46 -11.38 10.31 10.63
C GLU A 46 -11.15 10.49 9.12
N LYS A 47 -12.22 10.37 8.30
CA LYS A 47 -12.16 10.60 6.85
C LYS A 47 -11.69 12.02 6.51
N GLU A 48 -12.24 13.04 7.20
CA GLU A 48 -11.84 14.44 6.99
C GLU A 48 -10.39 14.67 7.38
N GLN A 49 -9.96 14.23 8.55
CA GLN A 49 -8.59 14.43 9.03
C GLN A 49 -7.57 13.68 8.17
N THR A 50 -7.87 12.45 7.75
CA THR A 50 -7.03 11.69 6.83
C THR A 50 -6.93 12.39 5.47
N THR A 51 -8.06 12.93 4.96
CA THR A 51 -8.07 13.71 3.72
C THR A 51 -7.17 14.94 3.80
N LEU A 52 -7.28 15.70 4.88
CA LEU A 52 -6.45 16.91 5.09
C LEU A 52 -4.96 16.54 5.19
N TRP A 53 -4.65 15.46 5.89
CA TRP A 53 -3.30 14.97 6.03
C TRP A 53 -2.72 14.50 4.68
N LEU A 54 -3.41 13.67 3.91
CA LEU A 54 -2.96 13.21 2.59
C LEU A 54 -2.68 14.40 1.65
N LYS A 55 -3.53 15.43 1.67
CA LYS A 55 -3.34 16.67 0.92
C LYS A 55 -2.15 17.51 1.38
N SER A 56 -1.70 17.35 2.61
CA SER A 56 -0.56 18.10 3.15
C SER A 56 0.80 17.55 2.70
N LEU A 57 0.84 16.31 2.21
CA LEU A 57 2.04 15.72 1.63
C LEU A 57 2.39 16.41 0.31
N LYS A 58 3.63 16.91 0.21
CA LYS A 58 4.12 17.72 -0.94
C LYS A 58 4.68 16.88 -2.08
N LYS A 59 4.80 15.59 -1.88
CA LYS A 59 5.35 14.63 -2.84
C LYS A 59 4.22 13.84 -3.51
N PRO A 60 4.45 13.17 -4.64
CA PRO A 60 3.49 12.25 -5.21
C PRO A 60 3.02 11.20 -4.21
N VAL A 61 1.71 11.01 -4.11
CA VAL A 61 1.07 10.06 -3.19
C VAL A 61 0.26 9.06 -3.99
N PHE A 62 0.49 7.78 -3.71
CA PHE A 62 -0.27 6.65 -4.23
C PHE A 62 -0.94 5.93 -3.07
N VAL A 63 -2.22 5.62 -3.20
CA VAL A 63 -2.99 4.91 -2.18
C VAL A 63 -3.87 3.85 -2.81
N CYS A 64 -4.05 2.73 -2.16
CA CYS A 64 -5.19 1.85 -2.39
C CYS A 64 -6.02 1.75 -1.13
N SER A 65 -7.32 1.45 -1.25
CA SER A 65 -8.19 1.22 -0.10
C SER A 65 -7.87 -0.09 0.60
N GLY A 66 -8.14 -0.16 1.89
CA GLY A 66 -8.18 -1.38 2.69
C GLY A 66 -9.61 -1.68 3.16
N ASN A 67 -9.78 -2.73 3.95
CA ASN A 67 -11.10 -3.15 4.44
C ASN A 67 -11.73 -2.14 5.43
N HIS A 68 -10.93 -1.37 6.17
CA HIS A 68 -11.40 -0.31 7.04
C HIS A 68 -11.73 1.00 6.30
N ASP A 69 -11.35 1.14 5.04
CA ASP A 69 -11.59 2.35 4.25
C ASP A 69 -12.91 2.29 3.46
N MET A 70 -13.64 1.19 3.55
CA MET A 70 -14.87 0.96 2.77
C MET A 70 -16.06 1.78 3.27
N PRO A 71 -16.96 2.26 2.37
CA PRO A 71 -16.75 2.32 0.92
C PRO A 71 -15.69 3.37 0.56
N PRO A 72 -14.87 3.12 -0.49
CA PRO A 72 -13.68 3.94 -0.78
C PRO A 72 -13.98 5.26 -1.49
N SER A 73 -15.23 5.62 -1.71
CA SER A 73 -15.63 6.84 -2.43
C SER A 73 -15.03 8.12 -1.84
N TRP A 74 -14.85 8.19 -0.51
CA TRP A 74 -14.20 9.31 0.16
C TRP A 74 -12.73 9.43 -0.25
N LEU A 75 -12.01 8.32 -0.31
CA LEU A 75 -10.60 8.26 -0.69
C LEU A 75 -10.43 8.68 -2.16
N ASN A 76 -11.30 8.17 -3.05
CA ASN A 76 -11.28 8.47 -4.47
C ASN A 76 -11.68 9.92 -4.79
N SER A 77 -12.33 10.62 -3.86
CA SER A 77 -12.68 12.05 -3.99
C SER A 77 -11.51 13.00 -3.67
N ILE A 78 -10.39 12.50 -3.14
CA ILE A 78 -9.25 13.33 -2.74
C ILE A 78 -8.48 13.78 -3.98
N SER A 79 -8.50 15.07 -4.27
CA SER A 79 -7.73 15.64 -5.38
C SER A 79 -6.23 15.68 -5.04
N GLY A 80 -5.38 15.44 -6.04
CA GLY A 80 -3.92 15.57 -5.93
C GLY A 80 -3.18 14.28 -5.53
N ILE A 81 -3.89 13.21 -5.21
CA ILE A 81 -3.33 11.87 -4.99
C ILE A 81 -3.74 10.91 -6.11
N CYS A 82 -3.05 9.79 -6.23
CA CYS A 82 -3.45 8.65 -7.05
C CYS A 82 -4.09 7.60 -6.15
N SER A 83 -5.39 7.36 -6.31
CA SER A 83 -6.16 6.42 -5.49
C SER A 83 -6.63 5.21 -6.31
N ASP A 84 -7.55 4.43 -5.77
CA ASP A 84 -8.09 3.21 -6.37
C ASP A 84 -8.39 3.34 -7.87
N GLY A 85 -7.94 2.37 -8.65
CA GLY A 85 -8.04 2.35 -10.10
C GLY A 85 -7.00 3.20 -10.83
N ALA A 86 -6.24 4.04 -10.12
CA ALA A 86 -5.24 4.90 -10.76
C ALA A 86 -4.04 4.12 -11.27
N ILE A 87 -3.62 4.46 -12.50
CA ILE A 87 -2.33 4.05 -13.08
C ILE A 87 -1.58 5.31 -13.48
N LYS A 88 -0.35 5.48 -12.98
CA LYS A 88 0.45 6.67 -13.27
C LYS A 88 1.94 6.34 -13.36
N THR A 89 2.62 6.95 -14.31
CA THR A 89 4.07 6.83 -14.48
C THR A 89 4.78 8.02 -13.86
N ILE A 90 5.80 7.75 -13.04
CA ILE A 90 6.71 8.75 -12.48
C ILE A 90 8.15 8.31 -12.80
N ASN A 91 8.91 9.16 -13.45
CA ASN A 91 10.31 8.92 -13.86
C ASN A 91 10.53 7.55 -14.54
N GLY A 92 9.58 7.13 -15.38
CA GLY A 92 9.64 5.88 -16.13
C GLY A 92 9.15 4.65 -15.38
N VAL A 93 8.79 4.75 -14.10
CA VAL A 93 8.20 3.66 -13.29
C VAL A 93 6.69 3.81 -13.28
N LYS A 94 5.98 2.76 -13.67
CA LYS A 94 4.52 2.72 -13.74
C LYS A 94 3.95 2.13 -12.45
N PHE A 95 3.17 2.94 -11.72
CA PHE A 95 2.48 2.58 -10.49
C PHE A 95 1.01 2.25 -10.77
N GLY A 96 0.46 1.25 -10.09
CA GLY A 96 -0.96 0.92 -10.07
C GLY A 96 -1.49 0.86 -8.64
N CYS A 97 -2.73 1.35 -8.43
CA CYS A 97 -3.43 1.31 -7.14
C CYS A 97 -4.66 0.41 -7.28
N ALA A 98 -4.53 -0.88 -6.96
CA ALA A 98 -5.66 -1.82 -7.02
C ALA A 98 -6.56 -1.62 -5.78
N PRO A 99 -7.88 -1.39 -5.97
CA PRO A 99 -8.82 -1.24 -4.87
C PRO A 99 -8.89 -2.51 -4.01
N TYR A 100 -9.28 -2.37 -2.76
CA TYR A 100 -9.64 -3.53 -1.94
C TYR A 100 -10.80 -4.29 -2.60
N LEU A 101 -10.69 -5.62 -2.68
CA LEU A 101 -11.61 -6.50 -3.45
C LEU A 101 -11.67 -6.14 -4.93
N CYS A 102 -10.52 -5.90 -5.55
CA CYS A 102 -10.42 -5.62 -6.99
C CYS A 102 -11.00 -6.77 -7.82
N ASP A 103 -11.97 -6.47 -8.70
CA ASP A 103 -12.62 -7.47 -9.55
C ASP A 103 -11.70 -7.99 -10.65
N ASP A 104 -10.86 -7.13 -11.22
CA ASP A 104 -9.91 -7.50 -12.27
C ASP A 104 -8.51 -6.89 -12.05
N LEU A 105 -7.62 -7.68 -11.49
CA LEU A 105 -6.21 -7.29 -11.30
C LEU A 105 -5.42 -7.19 -12.62
N LEU A 106 -5.94 -7.73 -13.74
CA LEU A 106 -5.28 -7.63 -15.04
C LEU A 106 -5.31 -6.21 -15.62
N GLU A 107 -6.20 -5.34 -15.15
CA GLU A 107 -6.16 -3.91 -15.48
C GLU A 107 -4.80 -3.28 -15.11
N PHE A 108 -4.10 -3.84 -14.12
CA PHE A 108 -2.79 -3.38 -13.64
C PHE A 108 -1.62 -4.20 -14.20
N ALA A 109 -1.84 -5.08 -15.19
CA ALA A 109 -0.82 -6.02 -15.68
C ALA A 109 0.48 -5.35 -16.12
N GLU A 110 0.39 -4.13 -16.65
CA GLU A 110 1.54 -3.38 -17.18
C GLU A 110 2.23 -2.48 -16.13
N CYS A 111 1.85 -2.56 -14.85
CA CYS A 111 2.48 -1.78 -13.80
C CYS A 111 3.80 -2.40 -13.34
N ASP A 112 4.83 -1.57 -13.07
CA ASP A 112 6.09 -2.00 -12.48
C ASP A 112 5.96 -2.19 -10.95
N ILE A 113 5.14 -1.35 -10.33
CA ILE A 113 4.83 -1.37 -8.89
C ILE A 113 3.32 -1.38 -8.73
N LEU A 114 2.81 -2.37 -8.02
CA LEU A 114 1.38 -2.50 -7.74
C LEU A 114 1.12 -2.41 -6.24
N LEU A 115 0.26 -1.46 -5.86
CA LEU A 115 -0.30 -1.37 -4.52
C LEU A 115 -1.54 -2.25 -4.45
N THR A 116 -1.57 -3.12 -3.45
CA THR A 116 -2.74 -3.94 -3.06
C THR A 116 -2.85 -3.91 -1.55
N HIS A 117 -4.05 -3.96 -0.97
CA HIS A 117 -4.12 -4.07 0.49
C HIS A 117 -3.70 -5.45 0.97
N VAL A 118 -4.27 -6.50 0.37
CA VAL A 118 -3.99 -7.88 0.75
C VAL A 118 -2.73 -8.40 0.04
N PRO A 119 -1.78 -9.02 0.75
CA PRO A 119 -0.60 -9.62 0.13
C PRO A 119 -0.95 -10.87 -0.71
N PRO A 120 -0.12 -11.27 -1.68
CA PRO A 120 -0.35 -12.50 -2.42
C PRO A 120 -0.23 -13.73 -1.50
N ALA A 121 -1.20 -14.65 -1.62
CA ALA A 121 -1.26 -15.88 -0.82
C ALA A 121 -0.01 -16.76 -0.95
N LYS A 122 0.25 -17.55 0.09
CA LYS A 122 1.38 -18.50 0.19
C LYS A 122 2.75 -17.82 0.17
N THR A 123 2.80 -16.61 0.73
CA THR A 123 4.04 -15.88 1.00
C THR A 123 4.18 -15.66 2.51
N ASN A 124 5.40 -15.42 2.98
CA ASN A 124 5.63 -15.09 4.39
C ASN A 124 4.98 -13.75 4.79
N THR A 125 4.67 -12.90 3.81
CA THR A 125 3.97 -11.63 4.01
C THR A 125 2.47 -11.81 4.23
N SER A 126 1.87 -12.92 3.76
CA SER A 126 0.46 -13.24 3.90
C SER A 126 0.15 -14.19 5.05
N ILE A 127 1.16 -14.94 5.52
CA ILE A 127 1.01 -15.90 6.61
C ILE A 127 1.26 -15.19 7.93
N SER A 128 0.26 -15.18 8.81
CA SER A 128 0.39 -14.63 10.15
C SER A 128 1.29 -15.49 11.04
N LYS A 129 1.76 -14.96 12.17
CA LYS A 129 2.54 -15.72 13.18
C LYS A 129 1.84 -16.99 13.68
N ASN A 130 0.51 -17.08 13.52
CA ASN A 130 -0.30 -18.23 13.89
C ASN A 130 -0.47 -19.25 12.75
N ASP A 131 0.40 -19.22 11.75
CA ASP A 131 0.41 -20.12 10.59
C ASP A 131 -0.86 -20.06 9.70
N LYS A 132 -1.67 -19.02 9.82
CA LYS A 132 -2.84 -18.81 8.96
C LYS A 132 -2.45 -17.94 7.78
N ASP A 133 -2.79 -18.39 6.57
CA ASP A 133 -2.63 -17.62 5.34
C ASP A 133 -3.90 -16.80 5.09
N HIS A 134 -3.74 -15.50 4.99
CA HIS A 134 -4.81 -14.53 4.73
C HIS A 134 -4.61 -13.80 3.39
N GLY A 135 -3.76 -14.34 2.53
CA GLY A 135 -3.38 -13.71 1.27
C GLY A 135 -4.38 -13.89 0.15
N ASP A 136 -4.21 -13.07 -0.87
CA ASP A 136 -4.98 -13.12 -2.12
C ASP A 136 -4.48 -14.23 -3.03
N ILE A 137 -5.34 -15.22 -3.28
CA ILE A 137 -5.03 -16.39 -4.14
C ILE A 137 -4.97 -15.98 -5.61
N VAL A 138 -5.81 -15.03 -6.04
CA VAL A 138 -5.85 -14.56 -7.43
C VAL A 138 -4.56 -13.82 -7.76
N LEU A 139 -4.18 -12.86 -6.93
CA LEU A 139 -2.91 -12.14 -7.07
C LEU A 139 -1.72 -13.08 -7.12
N ALA A 140 -1.66 -14.07 -6.21
CA ALA A 140 -0.59 -15.07 -6.20
C ALA A 140 -0.53 -15.90 -7.49
N ARG A 141 -1.70 -16.27 -8.06
CA ARG A 141 -1.77 -17.00 -9.33
C ARG A 141 -1.30 -16.16 -10.52
N LEU A 142 -1.72 -14.89 -10.57
CA LEU A 142 -1.31 -13.98 -11.65
C LEU A 142 0.20 -13.77 -11.65
N ILE A 143 0.82 -13.58 -10.48
CA ILE A 143 2.28 -13.47 -10.34
C ILE A 143 2.97 -14.77 -10.80
N LYS A 144 2.51 -15.94 -10.33
CA LYS A 144 3.12 -17.24 -10.68
C LYS A 144 3.05 -17.56 -12.16
N ASN A 145 1.99 -17.09 -12.83
CA ASN A 145 1.80 -17.32 -14.27
C ASN A 145 2.40 -16.21 -15.16
N ASN A 146 3.17 -15.26 -14.57
CA ASN A 146 3.74 -14.11 -15.28
C ASN A 146 2.69 -13.27 -16.03
N LEU A 147 1.50 -13.12 -15.45
CA LEU A 147 0.41 -12.31 -16.01
C LEU A 147 0.43 -10.87 -15.52
N LEU A 148 1.32 -10.53 -14.59
CA LEU A 148 1.60 -9.18 -14.12
C LEU A 148 3.08 -8.87 -14.38
N ASN A 149 3.37 -7.69 -14.95
CA ASN A 149 4.74 -7.20 -15.16
C ASN A 149 5.35 -6.59 -13.89
N ALA A 150 4.62 -6.60 -12.80
CA ALA A 150 5.03 -6.01 -11.54
C ALA A 150 6.34 -6.63 -11.03
N LYS A 151 7.29 -5.77 -10.68
CA LYS A 151 8.56 -6.13 -10.01
C LYS A 151 8.44 -6.03 -8.50
N ILE A 152 7.47 -5.20 -8.04
CA ILE A 152 7.24 -4.91 -6.63
C ILE A 152 5.73 -4.92 -6.36
N ILE A 153 5.32 -5.64 -5.30
CA ILE A 153 3.99 -5.52 -4.69
C ILE A 153 4.16 -4.82 -3.34
N LEU A 154 3.37 -3.76 -3.12
CA LEU A 154 3.27 -3.04 -1.85
C LEU A 154 1.93 -3.39 -1.21
N CYS A 155 1.95 -3.96 -0.01
CA CYS A 155 0.75 -4.46 0.66
C CYS A 155 0.78 -4.22 2.17
N GLY A 156 -0.30 -4.59 2.85
CA GLY A 156 -0.49 -4.49 4.30
C GLY A 156 -1.33 -5.65 4.85
N HIS A 157 -2.42 -5.32 5.55
CA HIS A 157 -3.45 -6.22 6.05
C HIS A 157 -2.99 -7.19 7.15
N ILE A 158 -1.84 -7.82 7.04
CA ILE A 158 -1.35 -8.76 8.04
C ILE A 158 -0.40 -8.03 8.97
N HIS A 159 -0.90 -7.65 10.15
CA HIS A 159 -0.16 -6.84 11.13
C HIS A 159 1.06 -7.55 11.71
N GLU A 160 0.98 -8.89 11.85
CA GLU A 160 2.08 -9.71 12.33
C GLU A 160 2.36 -10.85 11.35
N PRO A 161 2.93 -10.53 10.16
CA PRO A 161 3.31 -11.54 9.19
C PRO A 161 4.52 -12.34 9.66
N LYS A 162 4.75 -13.52 9.11
CA LYS A 162 6.00 -14.27 9.33
C LYS A 162 7.23 -13.49 8.89
N SER A 163 7.09 -12.71 7.83
CA SER A 163 8.09 -11.75 7.37
C SER A 163 7.41 -10.55 6.72
N HIS A 164 7.97 -9.37 6.92
CA HIS A 164 7.52 -8.15 6.24
C HIS A 164 7.98 -8.06 4.78
N THR A 165 8.80 -9.00 4.33
CA THR A 165 9.28 -9.08 2.95
C THR A 165 9.30 -10.51 2.48
N ASP A 166 9.02 -10.71 1.18
CA ASP A 166 9.16 -12.01 0.52
C ASP A 166 9.41 -11.81 -0.99
N VAL A 167 9.67 -12.90 -1.69
CA VAL A 167 9.80 -12.93 -3.15
C VAL A 167 8.95 -14.06 -3.69
N LEU A 168 8.04 -13.76 -4.61
CA LEU A 168 7.24 -14.75 -5.33
C LEU A 168 7.51 -14.65 -6.82
N ASN A 169 8.06 -15.70 -7.40
CA ASN A 169 8.36 -15.75 -8.85
C ASN A 169 9.16 -14.53 -9.36
N GLY A 170 10.14 -14.07 -8.57
CA GLY A 170 10.98 -12.91 -8.90
C GLY A 170 10.39 -11.55 -8.53
N VAL A 171 9.12 -11.48 -8.15
CA VAL A 171 8.44 -10.26 -7.69
C VAL A 171 8.72 -10.05 -6.21
N LYS A 172 9.27 -8.89 -5.84
CA LYS A 172 9.48 -8.50 -4.43
C LYS A 172 8.16 -8.06 -3.80
N ILE A 173 7.88 -8.53 -2.60
CA ILE A 173 6.66 -8.23 -1.86
C ILE A 173 7.04 -7.55 -0.56
N TYR A 174 6.39 -6.43 -0.26
CA TYR A 174 6.58 -5.65 0.95
C TYR A 174 5.25 -5.48 1.68
N ASN A 175 5.15 -6.06 2.87
CA ASN A 175 4.04 -5.82 3.79
C ASN A 175 4.49 -4.79 4.82
N SER A 176 3.87 -3.61 4.81
CA SER A 176 4.20 -2.51 5.74
C SER A 176 3.08 -2.21 6.73
N ALA A 177 2.30 -3.24 7.10
CA ALA A 177 1.23 -3.09 8.09
C ALA A 177 1.79 -2.65 9.44
N SER A 178 1.19 -1.59 10.00
CA SER A 178 1.49 -1.09 11.34
C SER A 178 0.74 -1.92 12.39
N SER A 179 1.40 -2.29 13.47
CA SER A 179 0.86 -3.18 14.52
C SER A 179 0.53 -2.45 15.83
N GLY A 180 0.06 -1.20 15.76
CA GLY A 180 -0.32 -0.42 16.96
C GLY A 180 0.87 0.03 17.82
N THR A 181 2.04 0.13 17.25
CA THR A 181 3.26 0.64 17.90
C THR A 181 3.21 2.16 18.06
N LYS A 182 4.16 2.74 18.83
CA LYS A 182 4.25 4.19 19.04
C LYS A 182 4.52 4.97 17.74
N GLU A 183 5.23 4.34 16.79
CA GLU A 183 5.56 4.91 15.49
C GLU A 183 5.00 3.99 14.40
N PRO A 184 4.55 4.54 13.25
CA PRO A 184 4.09 3.70 12.14
C PRO A 184 5.24 2.87 11.60
N PHE A 185 4.95 1.61 11.29
CA PHE A 185 5.91 0.80 10.56
C PHE A 185 5.96 1.26 9.09
N TYR A 186 7.16 1.40 8.56
CA TYR A 186 7.34 1.72 7.14
C TYR A 186 8.58 1.05 6.58
N GLN A 187 8.61 0.92 5.27
CA GLN A 187 9.77 0.47 4.52
C GLN A 187 10.24 1.57 3.56
N ALA A 188 11.55 1.81 3.55
CA ALA A 188 12.22 2.70 2.60
C ALA A 188 12.75 1.83 1.44
N ILE A 189 12.27 2.09 0.22
CA ILE A 189 12.58 1.28 -0.95
C ILE A 189 13.29 2.17 -1.97
N GLU A 190 14.45 1.75 -2.43
CA GLU A 190 15.19 2.41 -3.51
C GLU A 190 14.85 1.73 -4.84
N LEU A 191 14.48 2.56 -5.84
CA LEU A 191 14.05 2.13 -7.18
C LEU A 191 15.12 2.35 -8.23
#